data_21cc7223173f47bb2a1a846e65d4f499
#
_entry.id   21cc7223173f47bb2a1a846e65d4f499
#
_cell.length_a   1.000
_cell.length_b   1.000
_cell.length_c   1.000
_cell.angle_alpha   90.00
_cell.angle_beta   90.00
_cell.angle_gamma   90.00
#
_symmetry.space_group_name_H-M   'P 1'
#
loop_
_entity.id
_entity.type
_entity.pdbx_description
1 polymer ?
#
loop_
_entity_poly.entity_id
_entity_poly.type
_entity_poly.pdbx_seq_one_letter_code
_entity_poly.pdbx_strand_id
1 'polypeptide(L)'
;PPPAADAAAARPTPKTEAAAAEEISNTDSNTPTNQANKAPTAPESEAAPAAPTAPPAPETQCLQAGPFSQDEAKTLRNALRAQELAWDSYEMRSQDMPGRWMVYLGKFPSQELLNRQRTSLRAQNIDTDRAGGNLEPGLSLGRFSSEEAATRELTRLLRKGVRGARVVQERAAAQVFTLRLPAATAAQQAQLGALGPALAGKVLQRCEEP
;
A
#
# COMPACT_ATOMS: atom_id res chain seq x y z
N PRO A 1 -40.44 3.63 -36.76
CA PRO A 1 -39.38 4.35 -37.40
C PRO A 1 -38.61 5.18 -36.36
N PRO A 2 -37.27 5.19 -36.42
CA PRO A 2 -36.44 6.00 -35.56
C PRO A 2 -36.22 7.39 -36.16
N PRO A 3 -35.67 8.32 -35.43
CA PRO A 3 -34.73 9.24 -36.04
C PRO A 3 -33.30 9.10 -35.50
N ALA A 4 -32.39 9.16 -36.44
CA ALA A 4 -30.99 9.39 -36.28
C ALA A 4 -30.71 10.87 -35.94
N ALA A 5 -29.63 11.09 -35.21
CA ALA A 5 -28.77 12.29 -35.24
C ALA A 5 -27.50 11.89 -34.44
N ASP A 6 -26.38 11.60 -35.05
CA ASP A 6 -25.35 12.48 -35.58
C ASP A 6 -24.90 13.57 -34.61
N ALA A 7 -23.72 13.39 -34.01
CA ALA A 7 -22.80 14.45 -33.64
C ALA A 7 -21.40 13.87 -33.35
N ALA A 8 -20.56 13.96 -34.36
CA ALA A 8 -19.12 13.94 -34.25
C ALA A 8 -18.63 15.18 -33.51
N ALA A 9 -17.64 15.05 -32.62
CA ALA A 9 -16.63 16.09 -32.36
C ALA A 9 -15.51 15.54 -31.47
N ALA A 10 -14.38 15.40 -32.07
CA ALA A 10 -13.13 16.14 -31.80
C ALA A 10 -12.24 15.55 -30.70
N ARG A 11 -11.23 14.86 -31.14
CA ARG A 11 -9.96 14.63 -30.44
C ARG A 11 -9.18 15.95 -30.35
N PRO A 12 -8.47 16.24 -29.28
CA PRO A 12 -7.26 17.05 -29.36
C PRO A 12 -6.01 16.16 -29.34
N THR A 13 -5.16 16.42 -30.32
CA THR A 13 -3.79 15.91 -30.48
C THR A 13 -2.84 16.57 -29.47
N PRO A 14 -1.80 15.87 -28.99
CA PRO A 14 -0.75 16.50 -28.21
C PRO A 14 0.22 17.25 -29.13
N LYS A 15 0.52 18.48 -28.77
CA LYS A 15 1.52 19.33 -29.41
C LYS A 15 2.89 19.00 -28.79
N THR A 16 3.77 18.51 -29.62
CA THR A 16 5.21 18.41 -29.40
C THR A 16 5.80 19.81 -29.50
N GLU A 17 6.58 20.21 -28.52
CA GLU A 17 7.55 21.29 -28.72
C GLU A 17 8.87 20.92 -28.04
N ALA A 18 9.88 20.85 -28.85
CA ALA A 18 11.26 20.54 -28.56
C ALA A 18 12.10 21.82 -28.37
N ALA A 19 13.30 21.63 -27.85
CA ALA A 19 14.47 22.52 -27.83
C ALA A 19 14.48 23.53 -26.67
N ALA A 20 15.59 23.76 -25.96
CA ALA A 20 16.96 23.83 -26.39
C ALA A 20 17.92 23.62 -25.22
N ALA A 21 19.09 23.12 -25.53
CA ALA A 21 20.29 23.05 -24.69
C ALA A 21 20.90 24.46 -24.52
N GLU A 22 21.49 24.73 -23.37
CA GLU A 22 22.67 25.60 -23.27
C GLU A 22 23.63 25.11 -22.20
N GLU A 23 24.76 24.67 -22.70
CA GLU A 23 26.03 24.51 -22.03
C GLU A 23 26.59 25.88 -21.66
N ILE A 24 27.04 26.06 -20.43
CA ILE A 24 28.15 26.99 -20.15
C ILE A 24 29.09 26.35 -19.15
N SER A 25 30.25 25.97 -19.69
CA SER A 25 31.51 25.80 -18.96
C SER A 25 31.92 27.10 -18.27
N ASN A 26 32.49 27.01 -17.10
CA ASN A 26 33.73 27.75 -16.83
C ASN A 26 34.52 27.11 -15.69
N THR A 27 35.65 26.64 -16.07
CA THR A 27 36.92 26.44 -15.41
C THR A 27 37.32 27.70 -14.63
N ASP A 28 37.81 27.60 -13.42
CA ASP A 28 39.19 28.06 -13.16
C ASP A 28 39.76 27.57 -11.85
N SER A 29 40.95 27.09 -11.99
CA SER A 29 41.93 26.70 -11.01
C SER A 29 42.40 27.88 -10.16
N ASN A 30 42.68 27.68 -8.89
CA ASN A 30 43.89 28.24 -8.31
C ASN A 30 44.26 27.60 -6.95
N THR A 31 45.29 26.80 -6.96
CA THR A 31 46.23 26.58 -5.86
C THR A 31 47.43 27.47 -6.18
N PRO A 32 48.05 28.13 -5.22
CA PRO A 32 49.19 27.49 -4.58
C PRO A 32 49.55 27.91 -3.10
N THR A 33 50.20 26.97 -2.45
CA THR A 33 51.54 27.08 -1.77
C THR A 33 51.64 27.75 -0.40
N ASN A 34 51.82 26.85 0.58
CA ASN A 34 52.94 26.74 1.49
C ASN A 34 53.55 27.99 2.12
N GLN A 35 53.53 28.07 3.46
CA GLN A 35 54.79 28.24 4.21
C GLN A 35 54.62 27.99 5.72
N ALA A 36 55.53 27.18 6.20
CA ALA A 36 55.81 26.92 7.60
C ALA A 36 56.26 28.17 8.36
N ASN A 37 55.86 28.32 9.58
CA ASN A 37 56.87 28.48 10.65
C ASN A 37 56.28 28.61 12.06
N LYS A 38 56.93 27.89 13.01
CA LYS A 38 57.27 28.27 14.37
C LYS A 38 56.19 28.27 15.45
N ALA A 39 56.24 27.22 16.25
CA ALA A 39 55.80 27.28 17.64
C ALA A 39 56.63 28.28 18.43
N PRO A 40 56.06 28.91 19.42
CA PRO A 40 56.31 28.44 20.78
C PRO A 40 55.14 28.65 21.78
N THR A 41 55.12 27.76 22.75
CA THR A 41 54.80 28.01 24.18
C THR A 41 53.32 28.19 24.54
N ALA A 42 52.81 27.18 25.25
CA ALA A 42 51.58 27.23 26.02
C ALA A 42 51.58 28.33 27.09
N PRO A 43 50.37 28.79 27.36
CA PRO A 43 49.97 28.87 28.76
C PRO A 43 48.64 28.12 29.01
N GLU A 44 48.68 27.36 30.05
CA GLU A 44 47.67 27.13 31.07
C GLU A 44 46.20 27.19 30.61
N SER A 45 45.61 26.02 30.51
CA SER A 45 44.21 25.78 30.23
C SER A 45 43.38 26.12 31.46
N GLU A 46 42.79 27.27 31.42
CA GLU A 46 41.65 27.61 32.28
C GLU A 46 40.45 26.74 31.81
N ALA A 47 39.97 25.89 32.70
CA ALA A 47 38.87 24.99 32.49
C ALA A 47 37.61 25.80 32.16
N ALA A 48 37.20 25.76 30.90
CA ALA A 48 35.88 26.23 30.49
C ALA A 48 34.81 25.41 31.22
N PRO A 49 33.77 26.05 31.80
CA PRO A 49 32.68 25.33 32.42
C PRO A 49 32.00 24.47 31.36
N ALA A 50 31.88 23.17 31.68
CA ALA A 50 31.14 22.20 30.83
C ALA A 50 29.75 22.75 30.54
N ALA A 51 29.47 22.95 29.26
CA ALA A 51 28.13 23.29 28.82
C ALA A 51 27.17 22.20 29.32
N PRO A 52 25.98 22.54 29.82
CA PRO A 52 25.02 21.54 30.26
C PRO A 52 24.69 20.61 29.07
N THR A 53 25.02 19.35 29.26
CA THR A 53 24.67 18.29 28.31
C THR A 53 23.16 18.29 28.14
N ALA A 54 22.68 18.67 26.97
CA ALA A 54 21.29 18.60 26.67
C ALA A 54 20.79 17.16 26.93
N PRO A 55 19.60 16.97 27.53
CA PRO A 55 19.08 15.65 27.76
C PRO A 55 18.98 14.90 26.43
N PRO A 56 19.30 13.59 26.41
CA PRO A 56 19.24 12.81 25.20
C PRO A 56 17.82 12.93 24.60
N ALA A 57 17.76 13.21 23.31
CA ALA A 57 16.47 13.26 22.59
C ALA A 57 15.72 11.93 22.80
N PRO A 58 14.41 11.96 23.05
CA PRO A 58 13.64 10.74 23.26
C PRO A 58 13.77 9.84 22.04
N GLU A 59 14.10 8.59 22.29
CA GLU A 59 14.14 7.58 21.22
C GLU A 59 12.75 7.46 20.61
N THR A 60 12.65 7.71 19.31
CA THR A 60 11.42 7.62 18.54
C THR A 60 11.52 6.50 17.52
N GLN A 61 10.41 5.86 17.23
CA GLN A 61 10.34 4.83 16.19
C GLN A 61 9.09 5.00 15.33
N CYS A 62 9.24 4.66 14.05
CA CYS A 62 8.07 4.64 13.17
C CYS A 62 7.20 3.42 13.48
N LEU A 63 5.90 3.67 13.74
CA LEU A 63 4.90 2.64 13.98
C LEU A 63 3.73 2.80 13.02
N GLN A 64 3.13 1.67 12.66
CA GLN A 64 1.92 1.63 11.84
C GLN A 64 0.97 0.54 12.32
N ALA A 65 -0.32 0.74 12.07
CA ALA A 65 -1.37 -0.24 12.27
C ALA A 65 -2.40 -0.17 11.15
N GLY A 66 -2.95 -1.28 10.77
CA GLY A 66 -3.98 -1.39 9.73
C GLY A 66 -3.88 -2.70 8.95
N PRO A 67 -4.62 -2.82 7.85
CA PRO A 67 -5.58 -1.87 7.30
C PRO A 67 -6.90 -1.80 8.13
N PHE A 68 -7.49 -0.62 8.19
CA PHE A 68 -8.79 -0.36 8.80
C PHE A 68 -9.83 -0.09 7.71
N SER A 69 -11.05 -0.55 7.93
CA SER A 69 -12.20 -0.12 7.15
C SER A 69 -12.55 1.35 7.46
N GLN A 70 -13.45 1.93 6.67
CA GLN A 70 -13.88 3.31 6.88
C GLN A 70 -14.50 3.54 8.28
N ASP A 71 -15.28 2.58 8.79
CA ASP A 71 -15.93 2.71 10.10
C ASP A 71 -14.95 2.47 11.25
N GLU A 72 -14.04 1.51 11.12
CA GLU A 72 -12.95 1.31 12.07
C GLU A 72 -12.05 2.54 12.14
N ALA A 73 -11.74 3.16 10.99
CA ALA A 73 -10.93 4.37 10.94
C ALA A 73 -11.63 5.58 11.59
N LYS A 74 -12.97 5.71 11.48
CA LYS A 74 -13.74 6.72 12.20
C LYS A 74 -13.68 6.50 13.70
N THR A 75 -13.91 5.27 14.15
CA THR A 75 -13.81 4.87 15.56
C THR A 75 -12.43 5.17 16.12
N LEU A 76 -11.39 4.78 15.39
CA LEU A 76 -10.01 5.03 15.79
C LEU A 76 -9.69 6.52 15.90
N ARG A 77 -10.12 7.35 14.93
CA ARG A 77 -9.93 8.81 15.01
C ARG A 77 -10.59 9.43 16.23
N ASN A 78 -11.79 8.98 16.58
CA ASN A 78 -12.49 9.46 17.78
C ASN A 78 -11.74 9.05 19.05
N ALA A 79 -11.22 7.83 19.11
CA ALA A 79 -10.45 7.33 20.23
C ALA A 79 -9.09 8.06 20.37
N LEU A 80 -8.40 8.36 19.27
CA LEU A 80 -7.16 9.15 19.26
C LEU A 80 -7.38 10.57 19.79
N ARG A 81 -8.50 11.21 19.41
CA ARG A 81 -8.88 12.52 19.93
C ARG A 81 -9.21 12.48 21.44
N ALA A 82 -9.85 11.43 21.90
CA ALA A 82 -10.17 11.26 23.32
C ALA A 82 -8.93 11.04 24.20
N GLN A 83 -7.84 10.55 23.61
CA GLN A 83 -6.53 10.40 24.27
C GLN A 83 -5.67 11.67 24.16
N GLU A 84 -6.21 12.76 23.63
CA GLU A 84 -5.49 14.03 23.42
C GLU A 84 -4.16 13.88 22.66
N LEU A 85 -4.07 12.86 21.79
CA LEU A 85 -2.89 12.69 20.93
C LEU A 85 -2.79 13.88 19.99
N ALA A 86 -1.62 14.51 19.93
CA ALA A 86 -1.39 15.65 19.05
C ALA A 86 -1.65 15.23 17.59
N TRP A 87 -2.45 16.02 16.89
CA TRP A 87 -2.91 15.69 15.51
C TRP A 87 -1.77 15.57 14.49
N ASP A 88 -0.62 16.21 14.76
CA ASP A 88 0.59 16.21 13.96
C ASP A 88 1.52 15.01 14.27
N SER A 89 1.24 14.27 15.35
CA SER A 89 2.03 13.09 15.74
C SER A 89 1.66 11.82 14.98
N TYR A 90 0.54 11.82 14.25
CA TYR A 90 0.07 10.66 13.49
C TYR A 90 -0.53 11.02 12.14
N GLU A 91 -0.49 10.09 11.22
CA GLU A 91 -1.09 10.19 9.89
C GLU A 91 -2.10 9.06 9.67
N MET A 92 -3.26 9.40 9.10
CA MET A 92 -4.20 8.39 8.59
C MET A 92 -4.12 8.37 7.08
N ARG A 93 -3.36 7.41 6.55
CA ARG A 93 -3.19 7.23 5.11
C ARG A 93 -4.34 6.40 4.56
N SER A 94 -5.00 6.89 3.53
CA SER A 94 -6.01 6.14 2.80
C SER A 94 -5.38 5.46 1.57
N GLN A 95 -5.83 4.24 1.30
CA GLN A 95 -5.45 3.47 0.13
C GLN A 95 -6.68 2.84 -0.48
N ASP A 96 -6.85 2.99 -1.79
CA ASP A 96 -7.92 2.33 -2.51
C ASP A 96 -7.53 0.87 -2.76
N MET A 97 -8.36 -0.04 -2.26
CA MET A 97 -8.22 -1.47 -2.47
C MET A 97 -9.17 -1.87 -3.60
N PRO A 98 -8.65 -2.28 -4.75
CA PRO A 98 -9.48 -2.66 -5.87
C PRO A 98 -10.37 -3.85 -5.52
N GLY A 99 -11.53 -3.93 -6.13
CA GLY A 99 -12.39 -5.10 -6.10
C GLY A 99 -11.65 -6.33 -6.63
N ARG A 100 -12.12 -7.51 -6.25
CA ARG A 100 -11.60 -8.76 -6.77
C ARG A 100 -12.72 -9.60 -7.29
N TRP A 101 -12.56 -10.06 -8.52
CA TRP A 101 -13.49 -10.91 -9.24
C TRP A 101 -12.84 -12.26 -9.48
N MET A 102 -13.65 -13.29 -9.55
CA MET A 102 -13.20 -14.67 -9.73
C MET A 102 -14.07 -15.39 -10.74
N VAL A 103 -13.45 -16.17 -11.60
CA VAL A 103 -14.18 -17.20 -12.35
C VAL A 103 -14.30 -18.42 -11.46
N TYR A 104 -15.50 -18.69 -11.01
CA TYR A 104 -15.84 -19.69 -10.01
C TYR A 104 -16.52 -20.90 -10.64
N LEU A 105 -16.12 -22.09 -10.23
CA LEU A 105 -16.75 -23.35 -10.58
C LEU A 105 -17.13 -24.12 -9.30
N GLY A 106 -18.39 -24.42 -9.13
CA GLY A 106 -18.96 -25.12 -7.99
C GLY A 106 -20.34 -24.52 -7.65
N LYS A 107 -21.00 -24.90 -6.57
CA LYS A 107 -20.59 -25.54 -5.32
C LYS A 107 -20.62 -27.06 -5.49
N PHE A 108 -19.53 -27.77 -5.15
CA PHE A 108 -19.49 -29.22 -5.29
C PHE A 108 -20.13 -29.89 -4.07
N PRO A 109 -20.89 -30.97 -4.27
CA PRO A 109 -21.54 -31.69 -3.16
C PRO A 109 -20.54 -32.48 -2.30
N SER A 110 -19.36 -32.82 -2.84
CA SER A 110 -18.32 -33.52 -2.09
C SER A 110 -16.91 -33.10 -2.52
N GLN A 111 -15.95 -33.34 -1.64
CA GLN A 111 -14.53 -33.10 -1.91
C GLN A 111 -13.99 -34.03 -3.03
N GLU A 112 -14.54 -35.22 -3.15
CA GLU A 112 -14.17 -36.18 -4.19
C GLU A 112 -14.53 -35.65 -5.58
N LEU A 113 -15.74 -35.12 -5.74
CA LEU A 113 -16.18 -34.52 -6.99
C LEU A 113 -15.36 -33.31 -7.34
N LEU A 114 -15.03 -32.47 -6.35
CA LEU A 114 -14.11 -31.32 -6.53
C LEU A 114 -12.74 -31.81 -7.03
N ASN A 115 -12.17 -32.85 -6.42
CA ASN A 115 -10.86 -33.37 -6.81
C ASN A 115 -10.87 -33.98 -8.22
N ARG A 116 -11.91 -34.71 -8.57
CA ARG A 116 -12.10 -35.25 -9.94
C ARG A 116 -12.16 -34.10 -10.97
N GLN A 117 -12.93 -33.05 -10.66
CA GLN A 117 -13.04 -31.90 -11.55
C GLN A 117 -11.71 -31.17 -11.69
N ARG A 118 -10.98 -30.99 -10.57
CA ARG A 118 -9.64 -30.41 -10.59
C ARG A 118 -8.68 -31.19 -11.48
N THR A 119 -8.67 -32.52 -11.37
CA THR A 119 -7.83 -33.37 -12.21
C THR A 119 -8.19 -33.24 -13.69
N SER A 120 -9.49 -33.23 -14.00
CA SER A 120 -9.98 -33.05 -15.38
C SER A 120 -9.57 -31.70 -15.98
N LEU A 121 -9.66 -30.62 -15.20
CA LEU A 121 -9.26 -29.28 -15.64
C LEU A 121 -7.75 -29.17 -15.86
N ARG A 122 -6.94 -29.77 -14.99
CA ARG A 122 -5.48 -29.83 -15.15
C ARG A 122 -5.07 -30.57 -16.41
N ALA A 123 -5.76 -31.66 -16.77
CA ALA A 123 -5.53 -32.37 -18.02
C ALA A 123 -5.82 -31.50 -19.26
N GLN A 124 -6.60 -30.45 -19.13
CA GLN A 124 -6.89 -29.45 -20.17
C GLN A 124 -5.99 -28.21 -20.08
N ASN A 125 -4.92 -28.24 -19.26
CA ASN A 125 -4.05 -27.11 -18.99
C ASN A 125 -4.82 -25.89 -18.46
N ILE A 126 -5.75 -26.13 -17.51
CA ILE A 126 -6.48 -25.10 -16.81
C ILE A 126 -6.09 -25.15 -15.36
N ASP A 127 -5.44 -24.08 -14.90
CA ASP A 127 -5.05 -23.94 -13.50
C ASP A 127 -6.27 -23.73 -12.62
N THR A 128 -6.20 -24.30 -11.42
CA THR A 128 -7.30 -24.21 -10.46
C THR A 128 -6.77 -24.00 -9.05
N ASP A 129 -7.39 -23.06 -8.34
CA ASP A 129 -7.16 -22.78 -6.94
C ASP A 129 -8.41 -23.09 -6.11
N ARG A 130 -8.27 -23.02 -4.77
CA ARG A 130 -9.43 -23.01 -3.88
C ARG A 130 -10.17 -21.69 -4.01
N ALA A 131 -11.50 -21.77 -4.00
CA ALA A 131 -12.33 -20.57 -4.05
C ALA A 131 -12.24 -19.76 -2.74
N GLY A 132 -12.20 -20.45 -1.61
CA GLY A 132 -12.13 -19.83 -0.27
C GLY A 132 -13.50 -19.37 0.26
N GLY A 133 -13.56 -19.21 1.60
CA GLY A 133 -14.72 -18.66 2.29
C GLY A 133 -16.04 -19.39 2.00
N ASN A 134 -17.10 -18.61 1.84
CA ASN A 134 -18.47 -19.12 1.59
C ASN A 134 -18.64 -19.83 0.24
N LEU A 135 -17.63 -19.77 -0.63
CA LEU A 135 -17.64 -20.40 -1.95
C LEU A 135 -17.10 -21.84 -1.92
N GLU A 136 -16.64 -22.31 -0.77
CA GLU A 136 -16.21 -23.70 -0.61
C GLU A 136 -17.42 -24.63 -0.40
N PRO A 137 -17.32 -25.88 -0.86
CA PRO A 137 -16.27 -26.45 -1.69
C PRO A 137 -16.43 -26.04 -3.15
N GLY A 138 -15.44 -25.34 -3.70
CA GLY A 138 -15.44 -24.82 -5.06
C GLY A 138 -14.05 -24.51 -5.58
N LEU A 139 -13.94 -24.30 -6.87
CA LEU A 139 -12.69 -24.01 -7.56
C LEU A 139 -12.70 -22.58 -8.12
N SER A 140 -11.59 -21.90 -7.96
CA SER A 140 -11.25 -20.68 -8.68
C SER A 140 -10.50 -21.05 -9.95
N LEU A 141 -10.97 -20.56 -11.10
CA LEU A 141 -10.33 -20.72 -12.41
C LEU A 141 -9.56 -19.46 -12.82
N GLY A 142 -9.42 -18.52 -11.92
CA GLY A 142 -8.69 -17.26 -12.07
C GLY A 142 -9.30 -16.15 -11.26
N ARG A 143 -8.43 -15.23 -10.77
CA ARG A 143 -8.81 -14.03 -10.03
C ARG A 143 -8.40 -12.80 -10.81
N PHE A 144 -9.27 -11.77 -10.82
CA PHE A 144 -9.14 -10.59 -11.66
C PHE A 144 -9.46 -9.33 -10.84
N SER A 145 -8.90 -8.21 -11.25
CA SER A 145 -9.18 -6.89 -10.64
C SER A 145 -10.44 -6.24 -11.19
N SER A 146 -11.01 -6.75 -12.30
CA SER A 146 -12.26 -6.24 -12.88
C SER A 146 -13.19 -7.36 -13.33
N GLU A 147 -14.48 -7.07 -13.37
CA GLU A 147 -15.52 -7.97 -13.84
C GLU A 147 -15.35 -8.31 -15.32
N GLU A 148 -14.98 -7.32 -16.13
CA GLU A 148 -14.78 -7.49 -17.57
C GLU A 148 -13.63 -8.46 -17.85
N ALA A 149 -12.54 -8.40 -17.07
CA ALA A 149 -11.43 -9.32 -17.22
C ALA A 149 -11.86 -10.77 -16.86
N ALA A 150 -12.62 -10.92 -15.77
CA ALA A 150 -13.18 -12.21 -15.36
C ALA A 150 -14.14 -12.76 -16.41
N THR A 151 -14.98 -11.90 -17.00
CA THR A 151 -15.96 -12.29 -18.06
C THR A 151 -15.26 -12.72 -19.35
N ARG A 152 -14.20 -12.03 -19.75
CA ARG A 152 -13.37 -12.45 -20.90
C ARG A 152 -12.77 -13.85 -20.67
N GLU A 153 -12.25 -14.07 -19.47
CA GLU A 153 -11.68 -15.37 -19.11
C GLU A 153 -12.77 -16.46 -19.06
N LEU A 154 -13.94 -16.19 -18.48
CA LEU A 154 -15.06 -17.10 -18.49
C LEU A 154 -15.43 -17.51 -19.93
N THR A 155 -15.51 -16.55 -20.84
CA THR A 155 -15.81 -16.82 -22.26
C THR A 155 -14.75 -17.72 -22.91
N ARG A 156 -13.47 -17.51 -22.57
CA ARG A 156 -12.36 -18.35 -23.04
C ARG A 156 -12.49 -19.80 -22.53
N LEU A 157 -12.83 -19.95 -21.23
CA LEU A 157 -13.00 -21.26 -20.61
C LEU A 157 -14.22 -22.01 -21.14
N LEU A 158 -15.33 -21.31 -21.41
CA LEU A 158 -16.50 -21.89 -22.05
C LEU A 158 -16.19 -22.46 -23.44
N ARG A 159 -15.35 -21.77 -24.22
CA ARG A 159 -14.88 -22.28 -25.53
C ARG A 159 -13.95 -23.50 -25.38
N LYS A 160 -13.26 -23.64 -24.28
CA LYS A 160 -12.48 -24.85 -23.93
C LYS A 160 -13.35 -26.00 -23.41
N GLY A 161 -14.67 -25.79 -23.29
CA GLY A 161 -15.61 -26.84 -22.84
C GLY A 161 -15.86 -26.85 -21.33
N VAL A 162 -15.33 -25.89 -20.56
CA VAL A 162 -15.66 -25.77 -19.13
C VAL A 162 -17.09 -25.32 -18.97
N ARG A 163 -17.91 -26.15 -18.31
CA ARG A 163 -19.33 -25.88 -18.08
C ARG A 163 -19.61 -25.56 -16.62
N GLY A 164 -20.62 -24.72 -16.35
CA GLY A 164 -21.06 -24.40 -14.99
C GLY A 164 -20.16 -23.36 -14.25
N ALA A 165 -19.14 -22.83 -14.91
CA ALA A 165 -18.37 -21.71 -14.38
C ALA A 165 -19.17 -20.41 -14.48
N ARG A 166 -18.95 -19.49 -13.54
CA ARG A 166 -19.58 -18.16 -13.51
C ARG A 166 -18.63 -17.13 -12.91
N VAL A 167 -18.82 -15.87 -13.22
CA VAL A 167 -18.12 -14.76 -12.56
C VAL A 167 -18.79 -14.47 -11.23
N VAL A 168 -17.97 -14.32 -10.17
CA VAL A 168 -18.42 -13.92 -8.85
C VAL A 168 -17.49 -12.83 -8.32
N GLN A 169 -18.06 -11.87 -7.59
CA GLN A 169 -17.27 -10.89 -6.86
C GLN A 169 -16.77 -11.52 -5.57
N GLU A 170 -15.45 -11.70 -5.46
CA GLU A 170 -14.79 -12.23 -4.25
C GLU A 170 -14.67 -11.15 -3.16
N ARG A 171 -14.41 -9.92 -3.58
CA ARG A 171 -14.30 -8.76 -2.70
C ARG A 171 -14.74 -7.49 -3.43
N ALA A 172 -15.55 -6.68 -2.78
CA ALA A 172 -15.88 -5.35 -3.28
C ALA A 172 -14.66 -4.43 -3.24
N ALA A 173 -14.63 -3.43 -4.11
CA ALA A 173 -13.69 -2.33 -3.97
C ALA A 173 -13.97 -1.59 -2.66
N ALA A 174 -12.92 -1.20 -1.96
CA ALA A 174 -13.03 -0.53 -0.67
C ALA A 174 -11.87 0.45 -0.49
N GLN A 175 -12.10 1.52 0.25
CA GLN A 175 -11.04 2.36 0.76
C GLN A 175 -10.63 1.84 2.14
N VAL A 176 -9.35 1.59 2.31
CA VAL A 176 -8.76 1.17 3.59
C VAL A 176 -7.85 2.25 4.13
N PHE A 177 -7.66 2.27 5.42
CA PHE A 177 -6.88 3.27 6.12
C PHE A 177 -5.77 2.62 6.93
N THR A 178 -4.62 3.26 6.97
CA THR A 178 -3.49 2.86 7.80
C THR A 178 -3.13 4.01 8.72
N LEU A 179 -3.09 3.74 10.01
CA LEU A 179 -2.53 4.67 11.01
C LEU A 179 -1.01 4.55 10.93
N ARG A 180 -0.32 5.69 10.84
CA ARG A 180 1.14 5.76 10.88
C ARG A 180 1.59 6.84 11.85
N LEU A 181 2.56 6.50 12.69
CA LEU A 181 3.25 7.44 13.58
C LEU A 181 4.72 7.45 13.16
N PRO A 182 5.18 8.49 12.48
CA PRO A 182 6.55 8.53 11.96
C PRO A 182 7.62 8.53 13.06
N ALA A 183 7.31 9.13 14.21
CA ALA A 183 8.23 9.31 15.32
C ALA A 183 7.54 9.07 16.67
N ALA A 184 7.03 7.85 16.87
CA ALA A 184 6.33 7.48 18.10
C ALA A 184 7.30 7.38 19.28
N THR A 185 7.02 8.11 20.35
CA THR A 185 7.70 7.97 21.65
C THR A 185 7.17 6.79 22.43
N ALA A 186 7.91 6.33 23.44
CA ALA A 186 7.46 5.26 24.33
C ALA A 186 6.12 5.59 25.02
N ALA A 187 5.90 6.87 25.40
CA ALA A 187 4.63 7.32 25.99
C ALA A 187 3.45 7.18 25.00
N GLN A 188 3.65 7.61 23.74
CA GLN A 188 2.62 7.46 22.70
C GLN A 188 2.33 6.01 22.37
N GLN A 189 3.32 5.14 22.39
CA GLN A 189 3.12 3.69 22.22
C GLN A 189 2.23 3.11 23.33
N ALA A 190 2.47 3.50 24.58
CA ALA A 190 1.65 3.08 25.71
C ALA A 190 0.20 3.60 25.59
N GLN A 191 0.00 4.87 25.18
CA GLN A 191 -1.32 5.44 24.91
C GLN A 191 -2.05 4.69 23.79
N LEU A 192 -1.34 4.36 22.69
CA LEU A 192 -1.91 3.58 21.59
C LEU A 192 -2.26 2.15 22.02
N GLY A 193 -1.44 1.54 22.90
CA GLY A 193 -1.75 0.23 23.48
C GLY A 193 -3.04 0.25 24.29
N ALA A 194 -3.36 1.36 24.97
CA ALA A 194 -4.59 1.55 25.72
C ALA A 194 -5.84 1.68 24.82
N LEU A 195 -5.68 1.96 23.52
CA LEU A 195 -6.78 2.04 22.56
C LEU A 195 -7.37 0.68 22.16
N GLY A 196 -6.84 -0.42 22.65
CA GLY A 196 -7.21 -1.81 22.41
C GLY A 196 -8.41 -2.08 21.48
N PRO A 197 -9.67 -1.83 21.96
CA PRO A 197 -10.87 -2.05 21.14
C PRO A 197 -10.94 -1.18 19.88
N ALA A 198 -10.43 0.06 19.93
CA ALA A 198 -10.46 0.99 18.80
C ALA A 198 -9.48 0.60 17.70
N LEU A 199 -8.46 -0.20 17.99
CA LEU A 199 -7.57 -0.80 17.01
C LEU A 199 -8.20 -1.99 16.27
N ALA A 200 -9.41 -2.40 16.60
CA ALA A 200 -10.14 -3.49 15.95
C ALA A 200 -9.30 -4.77 15.80
N GLY A 201 -8.49 -5.10 16.81
CA GLY A 201 -7.60 -6.26 16.79
C GLY A 201 -6.35 -6.12 15.91
N LYS A 202 -6.11 -4.93 15.33
CA LYS A 202 -4.86 -4.66 14.59
C LYS A 202 -3.72 -4.40 15.56
N VAL A 203 -2.54 -4.90 15.22
CA VAL A 203 -1.33 -4.76 16.02
C VAL A 203 -0.49 -3.60 15.49
N LEU A 204 0.11 -2.83 16.41
CA LEU A 204 1.13 -1.85 16.05
C LEU A 204 2.40 -2.58 15.62
N GLN A 205 2.90 -2.23 14.44
CA GLN A 205 4.11 -2.79 13.85
C GLN A 205 5.07 -1.66 13.51
N ARG A 206 6.34 -1.96 13.39
CA ARG A 206 7.29 -1.00 12.82
C ARG A 206 6.88 -0.70 11.37
N CYS A 207 7.09 0.56 10.94
CA CYS A 207 6.84 0.90 9.55
C CYS A 207 7.68 0.03 8.64
N GLU A 208 7.10 -0.48 7.57
CA GLU A 208 7.86 -1.00 6.45
C GLU A 208 8.53 0.19 5.76
N GLU A 209 9.84 0.11 5.58
CA GLU A 209 10.56 1.08 4.75
C GLU A 209 10.06 0.94 3.31
N PRO A 210 9.86 2.07 2.60
CA PRO A 210 9.38 2.06 1.23
C PRO A 210 10.40 1.49 0.25
#